data_cab4d48712f6b69913eadca241f428ae
#
_entry.id   cab4d48712f6b69913eadca241f428ae
#
_cell.length_a   1.000
_cell.length_b   1.000
_cell.length_c   1.000
_cell.angle_alpha   90.00
_cell.angle_beta   90.00
_cell.angle_gamma   90.00
#
_symmetry.space_group_name_H-M   'P 1'
#
loop_
_entity.id
_entity.type
_entity.pdbx_description
1 polymer ?
#
loop_
_entity_poly.entity_id
_entity_poly.type
_entity_poly.pdbx_seq_one_letter_code
_entity_poly.pdbx_strand_id
1 'polypeptide(L)'
;MLEKLTRLFFGSSREPFPDFLRGLAVILMIQIHITENLLASEPSNYLFERWSYFLGGIPAAPIFIFLMGYFQAKSKLSLIDELKRGVKLFLLGLVLNLMLNLSLIYNYFTNQIDVDILSYIFGVDILFFAGLSYMVLAVLKRVIHNNYILIFLVVIIHLINYYFLEIEIESQSLKYILSFFFRVSYWSYFPLISWITFPLMGVFLARTALLEKILNKKFSNFFWIVYLIVFFTTLNYGQNNSIDLANYYSMKFDFYLYSLFLMFGWIKLWKAIFEKFSDNMFSGYLVWIGRNVTAVYFFQWVIIGNITTYLYKSLPLNSSLIVFGIVLFSVSLCTYLYHLSRS
;
A
#
# COMPACT_ATOMS: atom_id res chain seq x y z
N MET A 1 -3.86 -32.62 7.52
CA MET A 1 -3.80 -31.44 6.65
C MET A 1 -4.30 -30.19 7.36
N LEU A 2 -5.48 -30.21 7.98
CA LEU A 2 -6.05 -29.09 8.77
C LEU A 2 -5.13 -28.61 9.89
N GLU A 3 -4.55 -29.50 10.69
CA GLU A 3 -3.62 -29.11 11.76
C GLU A 3 -2.35 -28.39 11.25
N LYS A 4 -1.80 -28.83 10.12
CA LYS A 4 -0.66 -28.13 9.50
C LYS A 4 -1.05 -26.72 9.03
N LEU A 5 -2.24 -26.56 8.47
CA LEU A 5 -2.76 -25.24 8.06
C LEU A 5 -3.03 -24.36 9.28
N THR A 6 -3.58 -24.89 10.35
CA THR A 6 -3.81 -24.15 11.59
C THR A 6 -2.49 -23.67 12.22
N ARG A 7 -1.45 -24.51 12.26
CA ARG A 7 -0.10 -24.09 12.70
C ARG A 7 0.53 -23.04 11.78
N LEU A 8 0.35 -23.18 10.47
CA LEU A 8 0.85 -22.20 9.48
C LEU A 8 0.17 -20.83 9.68
N PHE A 9 -1.13 -20.82 9.89
CA PHE A 9 -1.92 -19.60 9.99
C PHE A 9 -1.84 -18.92 11.36
N PHE A 10 -1.81 -19.66 12.44
CA PHE A 10 -1.90 -19.15 13.82
C PHE A 10 -0.65 -19.35 14.68
N GLY A 11 0.33 -20.10 14.23
CA GLY A 11 1.53 -20.50 14.99
C GLY A 11 2.55 -19.38 15.28
N SER A 12 2.11 -18.23 15.84
CA SER A 12 3.01 -17.14 16.22
C SER A 12 2.54 -16.45 17.50
N SER A 13 3.48 -16.05 18.35
CA SER A 13 3.24 -15.24 19.56
C SER A 13 2.91 -13.77 19.28
N ARG A 14 2.84 -13.36 18.00
CA ARG A 14 2.55 -12.00 17.56
C ARG A 14 1.06 -11.73 17.60
N GLU A 15 0.68 -10.50 17.99
CA GLU A 15 -0.71 -10.05 17.88
C GLU A 15 -1.20 -10.17 16.41
N PRO A 16 -2.26 -10.98 16.17
CA PRO A 16 -2.62 -11.33 14.78
C PRO A 16 -3.40 -10.26 14.04
N PHE A 17 -4.08 -9.35 14.73
CA PHE A 17 -4.96 -8.35 14.10
C PHE A 17 -4.22 -7.40 13.14
N PRO A 18 -3.04 -6.84 13.45
CA PRO A 18 -2.31 -6.02 12.48
C PRO A 18 -1.88 -6.78 11.24
N ASP A 19 -1.54 -8.05 11.37
CA ASP A 19 -1.20 -8.90 10.23
C ASP A 19 -2.45 -9.22 9.40
N PHE A 20 -3.61 -9.42 10.04
CA PHE A 20 -4.91 -9.53 9.37
C PHE A 20 -5.20 -8.29 8.51
N LEU A 21 -5.01 -7.07 9.06
CA LEU A 21 -5.21 -5.81 8.31
C LEU A 21 -4.27 -5.68 7.10
N ARG A 22 -3.00 -6.08 7.26
CA ARG A 22 -2.04 -6.09 6.13
C ARG A 22 -2.44 -7.08 5.06
N GLY A 23 -2.90 -8.27 5.46
CA GLY A 23 -3.37 -9.30 4.53
C GLY A 23 -4.58 -8.84 3.74
N LEU A 24 -5.54 -8.22 4.42
CA LEU A 24 -6.70 -7.62 3.76
C LEU A 24 -6.29 -6.52 2.77
N ALA A 25 -5.39 -5.61 3.20
CA ALA A 25 -4.89 -4.54 2.34
C ALA A 25 -4.22 -5.08 1.07
N VAL A 26 -3.40 -6.12 1.19
CA VAL A 26 -2.72 -6.73 0.02
C VAL A 26 -3.70 -7.43 -0.92
N ILE A 27 -4.74 -8.10 -0.42
CA ILE A 27 -5.77 -8.68 -1.30
C ILE A 27 -6.49 -7.58 -2.08
N LEU A 28 -6.83 -6.46 -1.44
CA LEU A 28 -7.41 -5.30 -2.11
C LEU A 28 -6.43 -4.67 -3.12
N MET A 29 -5.12 -4.68 -2.84
CA MET A 29 -4.10 -4.25 -3.80
C MET A 29 -4.03 -5.19 -5.02
N ILE A 30 -4.07 -6.52 -4.85
CA ILE A 30 -4.11 -7.46 -5.99
C ILE A 30 -5.32 -7.16 -6.86
N GLN A 31 -6.47 -6.96 -6.26
CA GLN A 31 -7.72 -6.70 -6.96
C GLN A 31 -7.66 -5.40 -7.76
N ILE A 32 -7.16 -4.28 -7.18
CA ILE A 32 -7.05 -3.02 -7.90
C ILE A 32 -6.02 -3.09 -9.02
N HIS A 33 -4.86 -3.73 -8.82
CA HIS A 33 -3.83 -3.85 -9.85
C HIS A 33 -4.34 -4.64 -11.08
N ILE A 34 -5.20 -5.63 -10.88
CA ILE A 34 -5.84 -6.34 -11.98
C ILE A 34 -6.88 -5.44 -12.69
N THR A 35 -7.69 -4.71 -11.94
CA THR A 35 -8.63 -3.74 -12.50
C THR A 35 -7.93 -2.65 -13.30
N GLU A 36 -6.88 -2.07 -12.73
CA GLU A 36 -6.10 -1.00 -13.35
C GLU A 36 -5.41 -1.44 -14.63
N ASN A 37 -4.82 -2.63 -14.64
CA ASN A 37 -3.96 -3.07 -15.71
C ASN A 37 -4.64 -3.96 -16.75
N LEU A 38 -5.61 -4.77 -16.36
CA LEU A 38 -6.17 -5.80 -17.24
C LEU A 38 -7.63 -5.59 -17.64
N LEU A 39 -8.47 -4.97 -16.78
CA LEU A 39 -9.89 -4.79 -17.07
C LEU A 39 -10.08 -3.80 -18.23
N ALA A 40 -10.83 -4.19 -19.24
CA ALA A 40 -11.21 -3.32 -20.35
C ALA A 40 -12.04 -2.12 -19.88
N SER A 41 -11.68 -0.93 -20.36
CA SER A 41 -12.36 0.32 -20.01
C SER A 41 -13.68 0.42 -20.80
N GLU A 42 -14.72 -0.23 -20.30
CA GLU A 42 -16.07 -0.22 -20.87
C GLU A 42 -17.05 0.50 -19.93
N PRO A 43 -18.05 1.23 -20.45
CA PRO A 43 -19.06 1.89 -19.63
C PRO A 43 -19.81 0.92 -18.68
N SER A 44 -19.97 -0.34 -19.07
CA SER A 44 -20.58 -1.40 -18.25
C SER A 44 -19.79 -1.71 -16.98
N ASN A 45 -18.46 -1.47 -16.98
CA ASN A 45 -17.57 -1.76 -15.88
C ASN A 45 -17.41 -0.57 -14.90
N TYR A 46 -17.96 0.60 -15.24
CA TYR A 46 -17.76 1.86 -14.49
C TYR A 46 -18.02 1.74 -12.99
N LEU A 47 -19.13 1.12 -12.59
CA LEU A 47 -19.47 0.96 -11.18
C LEU A 47 -18.49 0.04 -10.46
N PHE A 48 -18.09 -1.07 -11.11
CA PHE A 48 -17.09 -1.98 -10.55
C PHE A 48 -15.73 -1.29 -10.42
N GLU A 49 -15.27 -0.56 -11.43
CA GLU A 49 -14.04 0.21 -11.41
C GLU A 49 -14.03 1.20 -10.24
N ARG A 50 -15.08 1.99 -10.07
CA ARG A 50 -15.19 2.96 -8.97
C ARG A 50 -14.99 2.33 -7.60
N TRP A 51 -15.63 1.21 -7.33
CA TRP A 51 -15.49 0.50 -6.07
C TRP A 51 -14.13 -0.17 -5.94
N SER A 52 -13.61 -0.71 -7.02
CA SER A 52 -12.29 -1.33 -7.09
C SER A 52 -11.19 -0.34 -6.73
N TYR A 53 -11.16 0.82 -7.41
CA TYR A 53 -10.20 1.89 -7.13
C TYR A 53 -10.34 2.46 -5.72
N PHE A 54 -11.57 2.63 -5.24
CA PHE A 54 -11.81 3.12 -3.89
C PHE A 54 -11.29 2.14 -2.82
N LEU A 55 -11.64 0.87 -2.92
CA LEU A 55 -11.27 -0.15 -1.92
C LEU A 55 -9.77 -0.53 -2.00
N GLY A 56 -9.21 -0.62 -3.20
CA GLY A 56 -7.79 -0.89 -3.40
C GLY A 56 -6.88 0.31 -3.13
N GLY A 57 -7.44 1.52 -3.20
CA GLY A 57 -6.74 2.77 -2.92
C GLY A 57 -6.73 3.12 -1.43
N ILE A 58 -7.80 3.78 -0.97
CA ILE A 58 -7.81 4.46 0.34
C ILE A 58 -7.64 3.55 1.56
N PRO A 59 -8.37 2.41 1.71
CA PRO A 59 -8.16 1.55 2.88
C PRO A 59 -6.97 0.59 2.72
N ALA A 60 -6.34 0.48 1.55
CA ALA A 60 -5.27 -0.48 1.34
C ALA A 60 -3.88 0.14 1.56
N ALA A 61 -3.39 0.98 0.64
CA ALA A 61 -2.05 1.54 0.74
C ALA A 61 -1.83 2.41 1.99
N PRO A 62 -2.73 3.35 2.36
CA PRO A 62 -2.61 4.12 3.60
C PRO A 62 -2.48 3.26 4.86
N ILE A 63 -3.31 2.22 5.02
CA ILE A 63 -3.23 1.32 6.19
C ILE A 63 -1.90 0.58 6.21
N PHE A 64 -1.46 0.07 5.07
CA PHE A 64 -0.22 -0.68 4.97
C PHE A 64 0.99 0.15 5.42
N ILE A 65 1.13 1.37 4.88
CA ILE A 65 2.27 2.25 5.20
C ILE A 65 2.13 2.90 6.58
N PHE A 66 0.92 3.18 7.04
CA PHE A 66 0.65 3.61 8.41
C PHE A 66 1.12 2.56 9.42
N LEU A 67 0.75 1.28 9.23
CA LEU A 67 1.18 0.19 10.10
C LEU A 67 2.71 0.00 10.06
N MET A 68 3.37 0.28 8.94
CA MET A 68 4.83 0.26 8.85
C MET A 68 5.44 1.25 9.86
N GLY A 69 4.99 2.51 9.87
CA GLY A 69 5.45 3.53 10.82
C GLY A 69 5.11 3.19 12.27
N TYR A 70 3.90 2.68 12.52
CA TYR A 70 3.45 2.26 13.85
C TYR A 70 4.37 1.19 14.45
N PHE A 71 4.71 0.15 13.69
CA PHE A 71 5.59 -0.93 14.17
C PHE A 71 7.05 -0.53 14.20
N GLN A 72 7.50 0.36 13.31
CA GLN A 72 8.85 0.89 13.36
C GLN A 72 9.07 1.72 14.63
N ALA A 73 8.07 2.48 15.09
CA ALA A 73 8.14 3.20 16.35
C ALA A 73 8.33 2.27 17.57
N LYS A 74 7.69 1.10 17.54
CA LYS A 74 7.80 0.06 18.57
C LYS A 74 9.05 -0.82 18.45
N SER A 75 9.80 -0.71 17.34
CA SER A 75 11.00 -1.50 17.08
C SER A 75 12.16 -1.08 17.99
N LYS A 76 12.85 -2.08 18.56
CA LYS A 76 14.06 -1.92 19.38
C LYS A 76 15.35 -2.07 18.58
N LEU A 77 15.29 -2.11 17.26
CA LEU A 77 16.47 -2.22 16.39
C LEU A 77 17.39 -1.02 16.54
N SER A 78 18.69 -1.22 16.35
CA SER A 78 19.68 -0.14 16.28
C SER A 78 19.40 0.77 15.07
N LEU A 79 19.97 2.00 15.07
CA LEU A 79 19.88 2.88 13.90
C LEU A 79 20.43 2.20 12.65
N ILE A 80 21.60 1.58 12.78
CA ILE A 80 22.29 0.92 11.66
C ILE A 80 21.46 -0.21 11.10
N ASP A 81 20.83 -1.03 11.94
CA ASP A 81 19.98 -2.13 11.46
C ASP A 81 18.71 -1.64 10.78
N GLU A 82 18.13 -0.53 11.26
CA GLU A 82 17.00 0.10 10.60
C GLU A 82 17.40 0.71 9.24
N LEU A 83 18.55 1.38 9.16
CA LEU A 83 19.06 1.89 7.88
C LEU A 83 19.34 0.76 6.90
N LYS A 84 20.02 -0.32 7.33
CA LYS A 84 20.26 -1.51 6.51
C LYS A 84 18.95 -2.12 5.99
N ARG A 85 17.91 -2.16 6.84
CA ARG A 85 16.59 -2.64 6.44
C ARG A 85 15.93 -1.72 5.40
N GLY A 86 16.05 -0.41 5.56
CA GLY A 86 15.57 0.56 4.59
C GLY A 86 16.26 0.42 3.23
N VAL A 87 17.60 0.33 3.22
CA VAL A 87 18.39 0.08 1.99
C VAL A 87 17.98 -1.24 1.33
N LYS A 88 17.81 -2.31 2.11
CA LYS A 88 17.36 -3.61 1.57
C LYS A 88 15.99 -3.52 0.90
N LEU A 89 15.03 -2.78 1.48
CA LEU A 89 13.71 -2.57 0.89
C LEU A 89 13.81 -1.74 -0.39
N PHE A 90 14.63 -0.70 -0.39
CA PHE A 90 14.86 0.14 -1.57
C PHE A 90 15.44 -0.67 -2.74
N LEU A 91 16.49 -1.47 -2.49
CA LEU A 91 17.08 -2.36 -3.49
C LEU A 91 16.11 -3.44 -3.95
N LEU A 92 15.25 -3.94 -3.05
CA LEU A 92 14.19 -4.88 -3.43
C LEU A 92 13.17 -4.23 -4.37
N GLY A 93 12.88 -2.93 -4.22
CA GLY A 93 12.07 -2.16 -5.17
C GLY A 93 12.68 -2.14 -6.56
N LEU A 94 14.00 -1.91 -6.67
CA LEU A 94 14.69 -1.97 -7.96
C LEU A 94 14.61 -3.36 -8.61
N VAL A 95 14.88 -4.42 -7.82
CA VAL A 95 14.75 -5.80 -8.29
C VAL A 95 13.31 -6.10 -8.72
N LEU A 96 12.31 -5.62 -7.96
CA LEU A 96 10.91 -5.79 -8.33
C LEU A 96 10.61 -5.15 -9.68
N ASN A 97 11.00 -3.88 -9.89
CA ASN A 97 10.74 -3.18 -11.16
C ASN A 97 11.39 -3.86 -12.36
N LEU A 98 12.59 -4.41 -12.20
CA LEU A 98 13.21 -5.23 -13.25
C LEU A 98 12.39 -6.50 -13.52
N MET A 99 11.99 -7.21 -12.46
CA MET A 99 11.28 -8.49 -12.59
C MET A 99 9.85 -8.36 -13.11
N LEU A 100 9.12 -7.33 -12.69
CA LEU A 100 7.73 -7.11 -13.15
C LEU A 100 7.67 -6.64 -14.61
N ASN A 101 8.74 -6.02 -15.11
CA ASN A 101 8.85 -5.50 -16.48
C ASN A 101 9.67 -6.41 -17.41
N LEU A 102 9.98 -7.67 -17.06
CA LEU A 102 10.81 -8.56 -17.89
C LEU A 102 10.26 -8.69 -19.32
N SER A 103 8.96 -8.92 -19.47
CA SER A 103 8.31 -9.04 -20.78
C SER A 103 8.38 -7.72 -21.58
N LEU A 104 8.20 -6.59 -20.91
CA LEU A 104 8.28 -5.25 -21.50
C LEU A 104 9.73 -4.93 -21.92
N ILE A 105 10.71 -5.23 -21.07
CA ILE A 105 12.14 -5.07 -21.36
C ILE A 105 12.55 -5.93 -22.57
N TYR A 106 12.12 -7.19 -22.60
CA TYR A 106 12.36 -8.09 -23.73
C TYR A 106 11.79 -7.52 -25.05
N ASN A 107 10.53 -7.08 -25.04
CA ASN A 107 9.88 -6.51 -26.23
C ASN A 107 10.53 -5.19 -26.69
N TYR A 108 11.03 -4.37 -25.77
CA TYR A 108 11.80 -3.16 -26.08
C TYR A 108 13.11 -3.51 -26.81
N PHE A 109 13.92 -4.43 -26.29
CA PHE A 109 15.18 -4.82 -26.93
C PHE A 109 15.00 -5.62 -28.24
N THR A 110 13.85 -6.22 -28.46
CA THR A 110 13.48 -6.88 -29.72
C THR A 110 12.79 -5.93 -30.71
N ASN A 111 12.74 -4.62 -30.44
CA ASN A 111 12.10 -3.58 -31.25
C ASN A 111 10.61 -3.84 -31.55
N GLN A 112 9.90 -4.52 -30.64
CA GLN A 112 8.45 -4.76 -30.74
C GLN A 112 7.65 -3.59 -30.16
N ILE A 113 8.23 -2.81 -29.25
CA ILE A 113 7.61 -1.64 -28.62
C ILE A 113 8.64 -0.52 -28.50
N ASP A 114 8.16 0.73 -28.57
CA ASP A 114 8.96 1.94 -28.32
C ASP A 114 8.40 2.67 -27.10
N VAL A 115 9.11 2.60 -25.98
CA VAL A 115 8.73 3.19 -24.69
C VAL A 115 9.95 3.73 -23.95
N ASP A 116 9.76 4.69 -23.07
CA ASP A 116 10.81 5.12 -22.14
C ASP A 116 11.02 4.03 -21.04
N ILE A 117 11.89 3.07 -21.35
CA ILE A 117 12.15 1.91 -20.48
C ILE A 117 12.65 2.32 -19.08
N LEU A 118 13.33 3.47 -18.96
CA LEU A 118 13.83 3.95 -17.67
C LEU A 118 12.69 4.38 -16.74
N SER A 119 11.59 4.90 -17.29
CA SER A 119 10.41 5.25 -16.49
C SER A 119 9.77 4.04 -15.82
N TYR A 120 9.86 2.86 -16.42
CA TYR A 120 9.40 1.60 -15.85
C TYR A 120 10.39 1.03 -14.82
N ILE A 121 11.70 1.11 -15.09
CA ILE A 121 12.73 0.61 -14.18
C ILE A 121 12.80 1.48 -12.91
N PHE A 122 12.70 2.80 -13.05
CA PHE A 122 12.75 3.77 -11.95
C PHE A 122 11.37 4.23 -11.48
N GLY A 123 10.30 3.54 -11.87
CA GLY A 123 8.96 3.78 -11.35
C GLY A 123 8.93 3.69 -9.82
N VAL A 124 8.51 4.77 -9.15
CA VAL A 124 8.59 4.88 -7.69
C VAL A 124 7.39 4.19 -7.07
N ASP A 125 7.52 2.89 -6.84
CA ASP A 125 6.50 2.08 -6.19
C ASP A 125 6.61 2.11 -4.64
N ILE A 126 5.71 1.37 -3.99
CA ILE A 126 5.60 1.34 -2.52
C ILE A 126 6.85 0.73 -1.84
N LEU A 127 7.67 -0.12 -2.51
CA LEU A 127 8.89 -0.66 -1.90
C LEU A 127 10.01 0.37 -1.87
N PHE A 128 10.17 1.19 -2.91
CA PHE A 128 11.08 2.33 -2.88
C PHE A 128 10.68 3.31 -1.78
N PHE A 129 9.40 3.68 -1.74
CA PHE A 129 8.86 4.52 -0.69
C PHE A 129 9.11 3.91 0.70
N ALA A 130 8.82 2.63 0.90
CA ALA A 130 9.02 1.95 2.18
C ALA A 130 10.49 1.98 2.61
N GLY A 131 11.42 1.77 1.67
CA GLY A 131 12.85 1.86 1.93
C GLY A 131 13.28 3.25 2.40
N LEU A 132 12.93 4.29 1.63
CA LEU A 132 13.25 5.68 1.95
C LEU A 132 12.59 6.13 3.26
N SER A 133 11.29 5.86 3.40
CA SER A 133 10.52 6.20 4.60
C SER A 133 11.10 5.51 5.84
N TYR A 134 11.49 4.24 5.73
CA TYR A 134 12.08 3.49 6.84
C TYR A 134 13.39 4.12 7.31
N MET A 135 14.25 4.59 6.39
CA MET A 135 15.50 5.28 6.71
C MET A 135 15.24 6.65 7.36
N VAL A 136 14.35 7.45 6.80
CA VAL A 136 13.99 8.77 7.35
C VAL A 136 13.40 8.63 8.76
N LEU A 137 12.44 7.73 8.94
CA LEU A 137 11.83 7.48 10.25
C LEU A 137 12.83 6.92 11.27
N ALA A 138 13.83 6.14 10.85
CA ALA A 138 14.89 5.65 11.73
C ALA A 138 15.67 6.80 12.38
N VAL A 139 15.90 7.87 11.63
CA VAL A 139 16.55 9.11 12.15
C VAL A 139 15.55 9.93 12.96
N LEU A 140 14.40 10.25 12.39
CA LEU A 140 13.40 11.13 13.02
C LEU A 140 12.96 10.62 14.40
N LYS A 141 12.74 9.32 14.56
CA LYS A 141 12.30 8.76 15.85
C LYS A 141 13.34 8.91 16.97
N ARG A 142 14.61 9.14 16.63
CA ARG A 142 15.71 9.34 17.60
C ARG A 142 15.98 10.80 17.90
N VAL A 143 15.73 11.68 16.91
CA VAL A 143 15.94 13.11 17.05
C VAL A 143 14.72 13.80 17.63
N ILE A 144 13.51 13.38 17.20
CA ILE A 144 12.27 14.02 17.62
C ILE A 144 11.68 13.27 18.80
N HIS A 145 11.74 13.87 19.98
CA HIS A 145 11.16 13.33 21.21
C HIS A 145 9.77 13.88 21.50
N ASN A 146 9.49 15.11 21.08
CA ASN A 146 8.17 15.72 21.27
C ASN A 146 7.19 15.27 20.17
N ASN A 147 6.10 14.61 20.59
CA ASN A 147 5.10 14.09 19.67
C ASN A 147 4.33 15.18 18.89
N TYR A 148 4.20 16.39 19.44
CA TYR A 148 3.54 17.51 18.73
C TYR A 148 4.35 17.97 17.51
N ILE A 149 5.68 17.83 17.54
CA ILE A 149 6.54 18.12 16.38
C ILE A 149 6.21 17.20 15.22
N LEU A 150 5.84 15.93 15.48
CA LEU A 150 5.42 15.00 14.39
C LEU A 150 4.16 15.50 13.67
N ILE A 151 3.18 16.02 14.41
CA ILE A 151 1.96 16.60 13.81
C ILE A 151 2.29 17.87 13.03
N PHE A 152 3.14 18.73 13.57
CA PHE A 152 3.60 19.94 12.88
C PHE A 152 4.33 19.61 11.58
N LEU A 153 5.19 18.58 11.59
CA LEU A 153 5.86 18.08 10.37
C LEU A 153 4.87 17.58 9.33
N VAL A 154 3.79 16.89 9.71
CA VAL A 154 2.76 16.46 8.77
C VAL A 154 2.18 17.67 8.01
N VAL A 155 1.88 18.76 8.71
CA VAL A 155 1.35 19.99 8.08
C VAL A 155 2.39 20.62 7.15
N ILE A 156 3.64 20.78 7.61
CA ILE A 156 4.72 21.36 6.79
C ILE A 156 4.98 20.53 5.55
N ILE A 157 5.01 19.21 5.67
CA ILE A 157 5.23 18.30 4.54
C ILE A 157 4.14 18.47 3.48
N HIS A 158 2.88 18.62 3.89
CA HIS A 158 1.80 18.89 2.93
C HIS A 158 1.90 20.27 2.28
N LEU A 159 2.38 21.29 2.99
CA LEU A 159 2.65 22.60 2.39
C LEU A 159 3.79 22.51 1.35
N ILE A 160 4.87 21.81 1.67
CA ILE A 160 5.97 21.56 0.72
C ILE A 160 5.45 20.78 -0.49
N ASN A 161 4.68 19.71 -0.25
CA ASN A 161 4.10 18.90 -1.33
C ASN A 161 3.25 19.75 -2.30
N TYR A 162 2.41 20.65 -1.76
CA TYR A 162 1.58 21.55 -2.54
C TYR A 162 2.41 22.41 -3.50
N TYR A 163 3.50 23.02 -3.03
CA TYR A 163 4.38 23.83 -3.88
C TYR A 163 5.07 23.01 -4.99
N PHE A 164 5.51 21.78 -4.69
CA PHE A 164 6.19 20.94 -5.67
C PHE A 164 5.26 20.31 -6.72
N LEU A 165 3.94 20.27 -6.49
CA LEU A 165 2.98 19.83 -7.50
C LEU A 165 2.87 20.78 -8.70
N GLU A 166 3.25 22.05 -8.53
CA GLU A 166 3.15 23.11 -9.53
C GLU A 166 4.48 23.35 -10.28
N ILE A 167 5.56 22.66 -9.88
CA ILE A 167 6.90 22.88 -10.48
C ILE A 167 7.09 21.99 -11.69
N GLU A 168 7.30 22.60 -12.84
CA GLU A 168 7.76 21.92 -14.04
C GLU A 168 9.28 21.76 -14.04
N ILE A 169 9.75 20.54 -14.28
CA ILE A 169 11.17 20.21 -14.32
C ILE A 169 11.54 19.84 -15.74
N GLU A 170 12.39 20.63 -16.39
CA GLU A 170 12.79 20.38 -17.78
C GLU A 170 13.77 19.22 -17.91
N SER A 171 14.74 19.11 -17.00
CA SER A 171 15.78 18.07 -17.06
C SER A 171 15.24 16.68 -16.78
N GLN A 172 15.30 15.78 -17.76
CA GLN A 172 14.86 14.39 -17.64
C GLN A 172 15.62 13.63 -16.52
N SER A 173 16.95 13.81 -16.45
CA SER A 173 17.75 13.17 -15.41
C SER A 173 17.34 13.62 -13.99
N LEU A 174 17.02 14.90 -13.83
CA LEU A 174 16.55 15.45 -12.57
C LEU A 174 15.16 14.93 -12.22
N LYS A 175 14.27 14.72 -13.21
CA LYS A 175 12.95 14.09 -13.01
C LYS A 175 13.09 12.70 -12.37
N TYR A 176 14.01 11.86 -12.86
CA TYR A 176 14.21 10.52 -12.28
C TYR A 176 14.60 10.59 -10.79
N ILE A 177 15.51 11.50 -10.42
CA ILE A 177 15.95 11.64 -9.02
C ILE A 177 14.82 12.21 -8.16
N LEU A 178 14.18 13.29 -8.59
CA LEU A 178 13.15 13.98 -7.83
C LEU A 178 11.85 13.17 -7.71
N SER A 179 11.58 12.27 -8.65
CA SER A 179 10.42 11.37 -8.60
C SER A 179 10.38 10.48 -7.35
N PHE A 180 11.53 10.19 -6.72
CA PHE A 180 11.56 9.47 -5.44
C PHE A 180 11.02 10.32 -4.27
N PHE A 181 11.07 11.63 -4.39
CA PHE A 181 10.72 12.56 -3.32
C PHE A 181 9.40 13.28 -3.58
N PHE A 182 9.14 13.67 -4.83
CA PHE A 182 8.01 14.50 -5.23
C PHE A 182 7.28 13.90 -6.44
N ARG A 183 6.00 14.22 -6.58
CA ARG A 183 5.21 13.83 -7.75
C ARG A 183 5.49 14.73 -8.96
N VAL A 184 6.67 14.56 -9.56
CA VAL A 184 7.11 15.36 -10.72
C VAL A 184 6.96 14.61 -12.06
N SER A 185 6.50 13.36 -12.03
CA SER A 185 6.36 12.51 -13.23
C SER A 185 5.26 11.48 -13.03
N TYR A 186 4.71 10.94 -14.14
CA TYR A 186 3.65 9.93 -14.08
C TYR A 186 4.10 8.60 -13.44
N TRP A 187 5.41 8.27 -13.52
CA TRP A 187 6.00 7.07 -12.88
C TRP A 187 6.30 7.23 -11.39
N SER A 188 6.04 8.40 -10.80
CA SER A 188 6.18 8.66 -9.37
C SER A 188 4.88 8.30 -8.65
N TYR A 189 4.66 7.02 -8.39
CA TYR A 189 3.43 6.53 -7.76
C TYR A 189 3.42 6.83 -6.25
N PHE A 190 4.49 6.52 -5.52
CA PHE A 190 4.60 6.73 -4.07
C PHE A 190 5.80 7.62 -3.72
N PRO A 191 5.80 8.91 -4.11
CA PRO A 191 6.89 9.82 -3.76
C PRO A 191 6.93 10.05 -2.25
N LEU A 192 8.16 10.13 -1.70
CA LEU A 192 8.38 10.18 -0.26
C LEU A 192 7.59 11.29 0.43
N ILE A 193 7.67 12.51 -0.07
CA ILE A 193 7.07 13.70 0.55
C ILE A 193 5.55 13.59 0.60
N SER A 194 4.91 13.15 -0.46
CA SER A 194 3.44 13.02 -0.49
C SER A 194 2.92 11.98 0.51
N TRP A 195 3.67 10.89 0.72
CA TRP A 195 3.15 9.72 1.44
C TRP A 195 3.74 9.49 2.83
N ILE A 196 4.87 10.12 3.20
CA ILE A 196 5.52 9.91 4.51
C ILE A 196 4.66 10.33 5.70
N THR A 197 3.64 11.13 5.48
CA THR A 197 2.72 11.60 6.51
C THR A 197 1.89 10.47 7.14
N PHE A 198 1.58 9.40 6.41
CA PHE A 198 0.92 8.22 6.98
C PHE A 198 1.81 7.46 7.98
N PRO A 199 3.04 7.08 7.67
CA PRO A 199 3.88 6.44 8.68
C PRO A 199 4.30 7.38 9.80
N LEU A 200 4.41 8.71 9.60
CA LEU A 200 4.58 9.67 10.69
C LEU A 200 3.39 9.66 11.65
N MET A 201 2.16 9.60 11.12
CA MET A 201 0.95 9.42 11.94
C MET A 201 1.00 8.06 12.68
N GLY A 202 1.51 7.01 12.04
CA GLY A 202 1.73 5.72 12.68
C GLY A 202 2.69 5.82 13.87
N VAL A 203 3.82 6.52 13.71
CA VAL A 203 4.78 6.78 14.80
C VAL A 203 4.12 7.56 15.94
N PHE A 204 3.39 8.63 15.61
CA PHE A 204 2.68 9.45 16.60
C PHE A 204 1.71 8.62 17.44
N LEU A 205 0.87 7.81 16.80
CA LEU A 205 -0.14 7.00 17.47
C LEU A 205 0.47 5.85 18.29
N ALA A 206 1.61 5.30 17.84
CA ALA A 206 2.35 4.30 18.61
C ALA A 206 2.94 4.88 19.89
N ARG A 207 3.52 6.08 19.82
CA ARG A 207 4.14 6.75 20.99
C ARG A 207 3.13 7.23 22.02
N THR A 208 1.95 7.67 21.57
CA THR A 208 0.89 8.17 22.45
C THR A 208 -0.04 7.08 22.98
N ALA A 209 0.11 5.83 22.49
CA ALA A 209 -0.83 4.74 22.70
C ALA A 209 -2.30 5.11 22.34
N LEU A 210 -2.47 6.15 21.52
CA LEU A 210 -3.80 6.68 21.20
C LEU A 210 -4.59 5.71 20.33
N LEU A 211 -3.91 5.01 19.40
CA LEU A 211 -4.58 4.00 18.58
C LEU A 211 -5.23 2.91 19.45
N GLU A 212 -4.51 2.38 20.42
CA GLU A 212 -5.02 1.35 21.33
C GLU A 212 -6.20 1.85 22.16
N LYS A 213 -6.12 3.09 22.65
CA LYS A 213 -7.22 3.75 23.36
C LYS A 213 -8.46 3.90 22.48
N ILE A 214 -8.30 4.34 21.23
CA ILE A 214 -9.41 4.48 20.26
C ILE A 214 -10.01 3.12 19.94
N LEU A 215 -9.19 2.11 19.67
CA LEU A 215 -9.65 0.78 19.32
C LEU A 215 -10.40 0.10 20.45
N ASN A 216 -9.99 0.30 21.70
CA ASN A 216 -10.64 -0.29 22.88
C ASN A 216 -11.85 0.49 23.37
N LYS A 217 -12.01 1.76 22.96
CA LYS A 217 -13.18 2.58 23.33
C LYS A 217 -14.42 2.10 22.61
N LYS A 218 -15.49 1.84 23.36
CA LYS A 218 -16.83 1.64 22.80
C LYS A 218 -17.38 3.01 22.39
N PHE A 219 -17.61 3.18 21.10
CA PHE A 219 -18.28 4.37 20.59
C PHE A 219 -19.81 4.20 20.69
N SER A 220 -20.53 5.29 20.94
CA SER A 220 -22.00 5.30 20.96
C SER A 220 -22.56 5.03 19.57
N ASN A 221 -23.79 4.56 19.50
CA ASN A 221 -24.51 4.40 18.22
C ASN A 221 -24.61 5.73 17.46
N PHE A 222 -24.75 6.84 18.20
CA PHE A 222 -24.77 8.19 17.60
C PHE A 222 -23.47 8.49 16.84
N PHE A 223 -22.30 8.13 17.40
CA PHE A 223 -21.02 8.29 16.70
C PHE A 223 -21.01 7.53 15.38
N TRP A 224 -21.47 6.28 15.38
CA TRP A 224 -21.51 5.49 14.15
C TRP A 224 -22.50 6.03 13.13
N ILE A 225 -23.64 6.57 13.56
CA ILE A 225 -24.59 7.23 12.64
C ILE A 225 -23.93 8.45 11.98
N VAL A 226 -23.27 9.30 12.77
CA VAL A 226 -22.55 10.47 12.22
C VAL A 226 -21.42 10.03 11.28
N TYR A 227 -20.65 9.03 11.66
CA TYR A 227 -19.59 8.48 10.80
C TYR A 227 -20.14 7.99 9.45
N LEU A 228 -21.25 7.25 9.46
CA LEU A 228 -21.88 6.74 8.24
C LEU A 228 -22.47 7.89 7.39
N ILE A 229 -23.08 8.89 8.00
CA ILE A 229 -23.56 10.07 7.27
C ILE A 229 -22.39 10.76 6.56
N VAL A 230 -21.29 11.03 7.26
CA VAL A 230 -20.08 11.63 6.67
C VAL A 230 -19.53 10.74 5.57
N PHE A 231 -19.42 9.42 5.80
CA PHE A 231 -18.96 8.47 4.80
C PHE A 231 -19.78 8.52 3.51
N PHE A 232 -21.12 8.44 3.60
CA PHE A 232 -21.98 8.43 2.42
C PHE A 232 -22.02 9.78 1.70
N THR A 233 -22.00 10.90 2.42
CA THR A 233 -21.98 12.25 1.82
C THR A 233 -20.65 12.55 1.12
N THR A 234 -19.53 11.97 1.57
CA THR A 234 -18.21 12.19 0.99
C THR A 234 -17.74 11.05 0.09
N LEU A 235 -18.55 10.00 -0.11
CA LEU A 235 -18.16 8.80 -0.88
C LEU A 235 -17.75 9.15 -2.32
N ASN A 236 -18.53 10.00 -3.00
CA ASN A 236 -18.22 10.42 -4.37
C ASN A 236 -16.88 11.16 -4.45
N TYR A 237 -16.55 12.01 -3.46
CA TYR A 237 -15.25 12.66 -3.37
C TYR A 237 -14.12 11.62 -3.29
N GLY A 238 -14.23 10.63 -2.40
CA GLY A 238 -13.26 9.58 -2.26
C GLY A 238 -13.09 8.73 -3.51
N GLN A 239 -14.21 8.32 -4.14
CA GLN A 239 -14.17 7.55 -5.37
C GLN A 239 -13.52 8.30 -6.53
N ASN A 240 -13.87 9.57 -6.73
CA ASN A 240 -13.32 10.40 -7.81
C ASN A 240 -11.79 10.57 -7.64
N ASN A 241 -11.32 10.88 -6.42
CA ASN A 241 -9.88 10.99 -6.15
C ASN A 241 -9.13 9.65 -6.24
N SER A 242 -9.80 8.52 -6.01
CA SER A 242 -9.17 7.19 -6.16
C SER A 242 -9.04 6.77 -7.62
N ILE A 243 -9.98 7.12 -8.49
CA ILE A 243 -9.93 6.84 -9.94
C ILE A 243 -8.92 7.73 -10.64
N ASP A 244 -8.86 9.00 -10.26
CA ASP A 244 -7.85 9.93 -10.78
C ASP A 244 -6.50 9.64 -10.13
N LEU A 245 -5.71 8.80 -10.79
CA LEU A 245 -4.39 8.39 -10.30
C LEU A 245 -3.44 9.56 -10.08
N ALA A 246 -3.59 10.68 -10.82
CA ALA A 246 -2.78 11.86 -10.60
C ALA A 246 -3.09 12.50 -9.25
N ASN A 247 -4.36 12.65 -8.91
CA ASN A 247 -4.80 13.14 -7.61
C ASN A 247 -4.49 12.13 -6.49
N TYR A 248 -4.74 10.83 -6.72
CA TYR A 248 -4.47 9.78 -5.75
C TYR A 248 -3.01 9.78 -5.29
N TYR A 249 -2.06 9.72 -6.22
CA TYR A 249 -0.64 9.67 -5.89
C TYR A 249 -0.05 11.01 -5.45
N SER A 250 -0.70 12.13 -5.76
CA SER A 250 -0.32 13.45 -5.25
C SER A 250 -0.59 13.62 -3.76
N MET A 251 -1.54 12.87 -3.22
CA MET A 251 -1.94 12.85 -1.82
C MET A 251 -2.06 14.26 -1.20
N LYS A 252 -2.90 15.10 -1.81
CA LYS A 252 -3.17 16.46 -1.30
C LYS A 252 -3.71 16.41 0.13
N PHE A 253 -3.58 17.49 0.88
CA PHE A 253 -3.89 17.53 2.31
C PHE A 253 -5.34 17.18 2.65
N ASP A 254 -6.29 17.67 1.87
CA ASP A 254 -7.72 17.36 2.01
C ASP A 254 -8.01 15.87 1.79
N PHE A 255 -7.38 15.27 0.76
CA PHE A 255 -7.50 13.83 0.48
C PHE A 255 -6.77 12.98 1.53
N TYR A 256 -5.65 13.45 2.07
CA TYR A 256 -4.98 12.83 3.21
C TYR A 256 -5.88 12.78 4.45
N LEU A 257 -6.53 13.90 4.81
CA LEU A 257 -7.47 13.95 5.95
C LEU A 257 -8.66 13.01 5.74
N TYR A 258 -9.20 12.99 4.53
CA TYR A 258 -10.26 12.05 4.16
C TYR A 258 -9.80 10.59 4.29
N SER A 259 -8.60 10.28 3.82
CA SER A 259 -8.03 8.94 3.91
C SER A 259 -7.80 8.51 5.36
N LEU A 260 -7.34 9.42 6.24
CA LEU A 260 -7.24 9.16 7.67
C LEU A 260 -8.60 8.86 8.31
N PHE A 261 -9.63 9.67 7.98
CA PHE A 261 -10.99 9.46 8.48
C PHE A 261 -11.50 8.05 8.11
N LEU A 262 -11.37 7.66 6.84
CA LEU A 262 -11.77 6.33 6.40
C LEU A 262 -10.93 5.22 7.03
N MET A 263 -9.62 5.40 7.09
CA MET A 263 -8.69 4.42 7.68
C MET A 263 -9.06 4.08 9.12
N PHE A 264 -9.37 5.07 9.95
CA PHE A 264 -9.73 4.82 11.36
C PHE A 264 -11.06 4.07 11.49
N GLY A 265 -12.07 4.44 10.74
CA GLY A 265 -13.34 3.70 10.73
C GLY A 265 -13.18 2.27 10.21
N TRP A 266 -12.38 2.10 9.14
CA TRP A 266 -12.06 0.80 8.58
C TRP A 266 -11.34 -0.11 9.57
N ILE A 267 -10.29 0.38 10.23
CA ILE A 267 -9.56 -0.38 11.25
C ILE A 267 -10.51 -0.79 12.39
N LYS A 268 -11.37 0.14 12.84
CA LYS A 268 -12.32 -0.14 13.93
C LYS A 268 -13.38 -1.18 13.53
N LEU A 269 -13.91 -1.08 12.33
CA LEU A 269 -14.85 -2.04 11.76
C LEU A 269 -14.23 -3.45 11.71
N TRP A 270 -13.04 -3.55 11.10
CA TRP A 270 -12.38 -4.85 10.95
C TRP A 270 -11.87 -5.42 12.27
N LYS A 271 -11.58 -4.59 13.28
CA LYS A 271 -11.30 -5.09 14.62
C LYS A 271 -12.51 -5.80 15.20
N ALA A 272 -13.69 -5.22 15.11
CA ALA A 272 -14.92 -5.83 15.61
C ALA A 272 -15.26 -7.13 14.85
N ILE A 273 -15.03 -7.19 13.54
CA ILE A 273 -15.22 -8.40 12.73
C ILE A 273 -14.19 -9.46 13.12
N PHE A 274 -12.91 -9.08 13.24
CA PHE A 274 -11.83 -9.99 13.59
C PHE A 274 -12.04 -10.60 14.99
N GLU A 275 -12.41 -9.81 15.99
CA GLU A 275 -12.70 -10.30 17.35
C GLU A 275 -13.82 -11.37 17.38
N LYS A 276 -14.78 -11.27 16.45
CA LYS A 276 -15.88 -12.23 16.32
C LYS A 276 -15.51 -13.49 15.52
N PHE A 277 -14.57 -13.38 14.59
CA PHE A 277 -14.24 -14.43 13.61
C PHE A 277 -12.74 -14.78 13.57
N SER A 278 -12.01 -14.53 14.68
CA SER A 278 -10.55 -14.76 14.77
C SER A 278 -10.13 -16.18 14.44
N ASP A 279 -10.94 -17.17 14.83
CA ASP A 279 -10.63 -18.60 14.69
C ASP A 279 -11.05 -19.19 13.32
N ASN A 280 -11.58 -18.36 12.43
CA ASN A 280 -11.99 -18.79 11.10
C ASN A 280 -10.76 -18.97 10.19
N MET A 281 -10.79 -19.99 9.33
CA MET A 281 -9.72 -20.25 8.34
C MET A 281 -9.46 -19.05 7.42
N PHE A 282 -10.47 -18.27 7.05
CA PHE A 282 -10.32 -17.06 6.27
C PHE A 282 -9.51 -16.00 7.02
N SER A 283 -9.82 -15.76 8.29
CA SER A 283 -9.04 -14.84 9.14
C SER A 283 -7.59 -15.32 9.28
N GLY A 284 -7.38 -16.62 9.49
CA GLY A 284 -6.05 -17.22 9.53
C GLY A 284 -5.27 -17.05 8.23
N TYR A 285 -5.93 -17.21 7.09
CA TYR A 285 -5.31 -16.97 5.77
C TYR A 285 -4.89 -15.51 5.59
N LEU A 286 -5.74 -14.54 5.97
CA LEU A 286 -5.39 -13.12 5.92
C LEU A 286 -4.20 -12.80 6.85
N VAL A 287 -4.18 -13.36 8.05
CA VAL A 287 -3.03 -13.22 8.97
C VAL A 287 -1.75 -13.77 8.34
N TRP A 288 -1.82 -14.94 7.69
CA TRP A 288 -0.68 -15.54 7.01
C TRP A 288 -0.18 -14.67 5.84
N ILE A 289 -1.07 -14.17 4.98
CA ILE A 289 -0.72 -13.22 3.91
C ILE A 289 -0.04 -11.97 4.50
N GLY A 290 -0.61 -11.39 5.55
CA GLY A 290 -0.07 -10.19 6.18
C GLY A 290 1.30 -10.38 6.82
N ARG A 291 1.60 -11.56 7.36
CA ARG A 291 2.95 -11.92 7.84
C ARG A 291 3.96 -12.00 6.71
N ASN A 292 3.51 -12.39 5.53
CA ASN A 292 4.34 -12.62 4.36
C ASN A 292 4.21 -11.50 3.31
N VAL A 293 3.71 -10.35 3.72
CA VAL A 293 3.29 -9.26 2.85
C VAL A 293 4.32 -8.84 1.80
N THR A 294 5.61 -8.81 2.14
CA THR A 294 6.68 -8.43 1.20
C THR A 294 6.82 -9.45 0.07
N ALA A 295 6.75 -10.75 0.38
CA ALA A 295 6.82 -11.80 -0.63
C ALA A 295 5.55 -11.82 -1.50
N VAL A 296 4.38 -11.70 -0.87
CA VAL A 296 3.08 -11.62 -1.56
C VAL A 296 3.05 -10.42 -2.50
N TYR A 297 3.48 -9.25 -2.04
CA TYR A 297 3.57 -8.03 -2.85
C TYR A 297 4.54 -8.18 -4.02
N PHE A 298 5.70 -8.79 -3.79
CA PHE A 298 6.68 -9.04 -4.84
C PHE A 298 6.12 -9.98 -5.92
N PHE A 299 5.60 -11.14 -5.54
CA PHE A 299 5.11 -12.12 -6.50
C PHE A 299 3.88 -11.65 -7.27
N GLN A 300 2.93 -10.93 -6.62
CA GLN A 300 1.78 -10.38 -7.34
C GLN A 300 2.22 -9.47 -8.49
N TRP A 301 3.15 -8.55 -8.22
CA TRP A 301 3.59 -7.60 -9.24
C TRP A 301 4.40 -8.27 -10.35
N VAL A 302 5.26 -9.24 -10.01
CA VAL A 302 5.99 -10.02 -11.04
C VAL A 302 5.00 -10.73 -11.98
N ILE A 303 3.92 -11.30 -11.45
CA ILE A 303 2.91 -11.97 -12.28
C ILE A 303 2.08 -10.95 -13.06
N ILE A 304 1.48 -9.97 -12.40
CA ILE A 304 0.58 -9.00 -13.03
C ILE A 304 1.33 -8.16 -14.06
N GLY A 305 2.51 -7.63 -13.74
CA GLY A 305 3.27 -6.76 -14.63
C GLY A 305 3.65 -7.43 -15.94
N ASN A 306 4.12 -8.69 -15.89
CA ASN A 306 4.46 -9.42 -17.11
C ASN A 306 3.23 -9.79 -17.94
N ILE A 307 2.09 -10.13 -17.31
CA ILE A 307 0.83 -10.38 -18.02
C ILE A 307 0.31 -9.09 -18.66
N THR A 308 0.43 -7.95 -17.99
CA THR A 308 -0.02 -6.64 -18.46
C THR A 308 0.61 -6.26 -19.79
N THR A 309 1.87 -6.61 -20.03
CA THR A 309 2.55 -6.34 -21.32
C THR A 309 1.76 -6.87 -22.53
N TYR A 310 1.00 -7.96 -22.36
CA TYR A 310 0.24 -8.59 -23.45
C TYR A 310 -1.27 -8.34 -23.36
N LEU A 311 -1.81 -8.15 -22.15
CA LEU A 311 -3.26 -8.09 -21.90
C LEU A 311 -3.71 -6.73 -21.33
N TYR A 312 -2.94 -5.66 -21.57
CA TYR A 312 -3.27 -4.34 -21.05
C TYR A 312 -4.67 -3.89 -21.47
N LYS A 313 -5.55 -3.63 -20.49
CA LYS A 313 -6.92 -3.13 -20.68
C LYS A 313 -7.78 -3.93 -21.68
N SER A 314 -7.54 -5.25 -21.80
CA SER A 314 -8.19 -6.09 -22.83
C SER A 314 -9.20 -7.10 -22.27
N LEU A 315 -9.24 -7.34 -20.96
CA LEU A 315 -10.08 -8.38 -20.40
C LEU A 315 -11.48 -7.89 -20.01
N PRO A 316 -12.56 -8.60 -20.36
CA PRO A 316 -13.88 -8.34 -19.81
C PRO A 316 -13.92 -8.64 -18.30
N LEU A 317 -14.92 -8.10 -17.60
CA LEU A 317 -15.04 -8.19 -16.13
C LEU A 317 -14.96 -9.64 -15.62
N ASN A 318 -15.70 -10.57 -16.23
CA ASN A 318 -15.71 -11.97 -15.79
C ASN A 318 -14.32 -12.62 -15.88
N SER A 319 -13.58 -12.34 -16.96
CA SER A 319 -12.21 -12.84 -17.15
C SER A 319 -11.26 -12.20 -16.14
N SER A 320 -11.40 -10.91 -15.84
CA SER A 320 -10.60 -10.22 -14.83
C SER A 320 -10.82 -10.80 -13.43
N LEU A 321 -12.05 -11.19 -13.08
CA LEU A 321 -12.34 -11.86 -11.81
C LEU A 321 -11.74 -13.27 -11.73
N ILE A 322 -11.74 -14.01 -12.83
CA ILE A 322 -11.07 -15.32 -12.91
C ILE A 322 -9.55 -15.15 -12.75
N VAL A 323 -8.96 -14.18 -13.45
CA VAL A 323 -7.52 -13.85 -13.34
C VAL A 323 -7.18 -13.43 -11.91
N PHE A 324 -8.04 -12.67 -11.23
CA PHE A 324 -7.83 -12.36 -9.80
C PHE A 324 -7.70 -13.63 -8.95
N GLY A 325 -8.59 -14.60 -9.12
CA GLY A 325 -8.53 -15.89 -8.41
C GLY A 325 -7.24 -16.66 -8.72
N ILE A 326 -6.85 -16.72 -10.00
CA ILE A 326 -5.61 -17.39 -10.44
C ILE A 326 -4.37 -16.71 -9.86
N VAL A 327 -4.29 -15.38 -9.92
CA VAL A 327 -3.16 -14.60 -9.38
C VAL A 327 -3.08 -14.80 -7.88
N LEU A 328 -4.19 -14.69 -7.14
CA LEU A 328 -4.22 -14.88 -5.70
C LEU A 328 -3.73 -16.29 -5.29
N PHE A 329 -4.17 -17.31 -6.01
CA PHE A 329 -3.70 -18.68 -5.81
C PHE A 329 -2.20 -18.83 -6.11
N SER A 330 -1.75 -18.34 -7.26
CA SER A 330 -0.35 -18.42 -7.70
C SER A 330 0.59 -17.70 -6.73
N VAL A 331 0.23 -16.50 -6.31
CA VAL A 331 0.98 -15.71 -5.32
C VAL A 331 1.07 -16.44 -3.99
N SER A 332 -0.04 -17.04 -3.54
CA SER A 332 -0.05 -17.83 -2.29
C SER A 332 0.85 -19.06 -2.41
N LEU A 333 0.81 -19.75 -3.53
CA LEU A 333 1.67 -20.92 -3.79
C LEU A 333 3.15 -20.52 -3.84
N CYS A 334 3.52 -19.48 -4.60
CA CYS A 334 4.89 -18.97 -4.67
C CYS A 334 5.41 -18.55 -3.29
N THR A 335 4.58 -17.85 -2.51
CA THR A 335 4.93 -17.44 -1.14
C THR A 335 5.14 -18.65 -0.23
N TYR A 336 4.30 -19.67 -0.32
CA TYR A 336 4.44 -20.90 0.44
C TYR A 336 5.73 -21.65 0.08
N LEU A 337 6.01 -21.84 -1.21
CA LEU A 337 7.23 -22.50 -1.70
C LEU A 337 8.50 -21.73 -1.29
N TYR A 338 8.46 -20.40 -1.35
CA TYR A 338 9.55 -19.54 -0.89
C TYR A 338 9.88 -19.75 0.60
N HIS A 339 8.87 -19.98 1.44
CA HIS A 339 9.11 -20.29 2.85
C HIS A 339 9.66 -21.70 3.07
N LEU A 340 9.17 -22.68 2.31
CA LEU A 340 9.70 -24.04 2.39
C LEU A 340 11.18 -24.12 2.02
N SER A 341 11.66 -23.28 1.09
CA SER A 341 13.07 -23.26 0.70
C SER A 341 14.00 -22.62 1.76
N ARG A 342 13.42 -22.00 2.82
CA ARG A 342 14.17 -21.33 3.90
C ARG A 342 14.06 -22.04 5.26
N SER A 343 13.15 -23.00 5.38
CA SER A 343 13.01 -23.86 6.56
C SER A 343 13.88 -25.08 6.47
#